data_020eb4a8f2fdf09f220031650d0c29da
#
_entry.id   020eb4a8f2fdf09f220031650d0c29da
#
_cell.length_a   1.000
_cell.length_b   1.000
_cell.length_c   1.000
_cell.angle_alpha   90.00
_cell.angle_beta   90.00
_cell.angle_gamma   90.00
#
_symmetry.space_group_name_H-M   'P 1'
#
loop_
_entity.id
_entity.type
_entity.pdbx_description
1 polymer ?
#
loop_
_entity_poly.entity_id
_entity_poly.type
_entity_poly.pdbx_seq_one_letter_code
_entity_poly.pdbx_strand_id
1 'polypeptide(L)'
;MAVPDVETLNLIAKLFDTDLSAIVNGENSGTEKQKDTLRHRTALLLASAALMIVHFILAFSGKIYMFPVVIVPGLLVGLSALIHFAFRHTTAQNDFSIIAGFDKKKDNIEIVRKQLATIDLLNLAVVFLFNILFFAMYVSPEDSLHISSMIFLGIYILTFITIVVGVNLKMKSR
;
A
#
# COMPACT_ATOMS: atom_id res chain seq x y z
N MET A 1 -7.86 -0.19 46.29
CA MET A 1 -7.83 -0.82 45.00
C MET A 1 -6.62 -1.75 44.97
N ALA A 2 -6.79 -3.03 44.68
CA ALA A 2 -5.67 -3.96 44.57
C ALA A 2 -4.98 -3.72 43.20
N VAL A 3 -3.68 -3.51 43.22
CA VAL A 3 -2.87 -3.46 41.99
C VAL A 3 -2.72 -4.89 41.51
N PRO A 4 -3.03 -5.19 40.21
CA PRO A 4 -2.82 -6.52 39.68
C PRO A 4 -1.34 -6.90 39.79
N ASP A 5 -1.08 -8.17 40.10
CA ASP A 5 0.30 -8.66 40.14
C ASP A 5 0.90 -8.80 38.73
N VAL A 6 2.21 -8.92 38.67
CA VAL A 6 2.95 -9.01 37.36
C VAL A 6 2.53 -10.23 36.54
N GLU A 7 2.13 -11.34 37.21
CA GLU A 7 1.64 -12.53 36.51
C GLU A 7 0.29 -12.28 35.84
N THR A 8 -0.65 -11.62 36.56
CA THR A 8 -1.96 -11.23 36.00
C THR A 8 -1.79 -10.26 34.82
N LEU A 9 -0.88 -9.29 34.94
CA LEU A 9 -0.57 -8.34 33.87
C LEU A 9 0.06 -9.05 32.66
N ASN A 10 0.93 -10.02 32.86
CA ASN A 10 1.51 -10.84 31.80
C ASN A 10 0.45 -11.69 31.07
N LEU A 11 -0.49 -12.28 31.80
CA LEU A 11 -1.61 -13.02 31.22
C LEU A 11 -2.51 -12.13 30.38
N ILE A 12 -2.80 -10.92 30.88
CA ILE A 12 -3.56 -9.90 30.16
C ILE A 12 -2.80 -9.46 28.89
N ALA A 13 -1.50 -9.19 28.98
CA ALA A 13 -0.67 -8.83 27.84
C ALA A 13 -0.70 -9.92 26.77
N LYS A 14 -0.59 -11.18 27.19
CA LYS A 14 -0.63 -12.32 26.29
C LYS A 14 -2.00 -12.54 25.66
N LEU A 15 -3.09 -12.31 26.42
CA LEU A 15 -4.47 -12.40 25.93
C LEU A 15 -4.78 -11.35 24.87
N PHE A 16 -4.23 -10.15 25.01
CA PHE A 16 -4.43 -9.03 24.08
C PHE A 16 -3.32 -8.90 23.03
N ASP A 17 -2.38 -9.86 22.97
CA ASP A 17 -1.22 -9.85 22.05
C ASP A 17 -0.47 -8.49 22.08
N THR A 18 -0.28 -7.97 23.30
CA THR A 18 0.35 -6.67 23.54
C THR A 18 1.53 -6.82 24.51
N ASP A 19 2.42 -5.83 24.54
CA ASP A 19 3.55 -5.86 25.46
C ASP A 19 3.10 -5.42 26.86
N LEU A 20 3.70 -6.02 27.89
CA LEU A 20 3.46 -5.67 29.29
C LEU A 20 3.72 -4.18 29.55
N SER A 21 4.76 -3.63 28.93
CA SER A 21 5.10 -2.21 29.01
C SER A 21 3.97 -1.30 28.49
N ALA A 22 3.27 -1.74 27.44
CA ALA A 22 2.15 -1.01 26.86
C ALA A 22 0.92 -0.99 27.79
N ILE A 23 0.71 -2.07 28.53
CA ILE A 23 -0.37 -2.14 29.54
C ILE A 23 -0.05 -1.26 30.75
N VAL A 24 1.19 -1.31 31.23
CA VAL A 24 1.62 -0.59 32.43
C VAL A 24 1.75 0.92 32.16
N ASN A 25 2.26 1.31 31.00
CA ASN A 25 2.49 2.71 30.63
C ASN A 25 1.32 3.33 29.84
N GLY A 26 0.27 2.57 29.55
CA GLY A 26 -0.85 3.03 28.72
C GLY A 26 -0.47 3.28 27.26
N GLU A 27 0.71 2.81 26.82
CA GLU A 27 1.20 2.95 25.44
C GLU A 27 0.75 1.75 24.59
N ASN A 28 -0.09 2.03 23.61
CA ASN A 28 -0.49 1.03 22.60
C ASN A 28 0.61 0.85 21.57
N SER A 29 1.57 -0.05 21.80
CA SER A 29 2.62 -0.41 20.82
C SER A 29 2.05 -0.88 19.47
N GLY A 30 0.85 -1.46 19.46
CA GLY A 30 0.11 -1.81 18.24
C GLY A 30 -0.33 -0.59 17.42
N THR A 31 -0.76 0.47 18.09
CA THR A 31 -1.19 1.72 17.46
C THR A 31 -0.03 2.49 16.84
N GLU A 32 1.14 2.45 17.45
CA GLU A 32 2.31 3.16 16.96
C GLU A 32 2.88 2.51 15.68
N LYS A 33 3.04 1.19 15.66
CA LYS A 33 3.43 0.44 14.45
C LYS A 33 2.43 0.61 13.30
N GLN A 34 1.14 0.67 13.63
CA GLN A 34 0.10 0.88 12.62
C GLN A 34 0.15 2.30 12.05
N LYS A 35 0.43 3.29 12.89
CA LYS A 35 0.58 4.70 12.50
C LYS A 35 1.80 4.90 11.60
N ASP A 36 2.92 4.25 11.91
CA ASP A 36 4.14 4.31 11.11
C ASP A 36 3.96 3.67 9.73
N THR A 37 3.32 2.51 9.67
CA THR A 37 3.04 1.85 8.38
C THR A 37 2.08 2.68 7.51
N LEU A 38 1.12 3.35 8.10
CA LEU A 38 0.22 4.25 7.38
C LEU A 38 0.96 5.48 6.85
N ARG A 39 1.86 6.04 7.66
CA ARG A 39 2.71 7.19 7.28
C ARG A 39 3.59 6.86 6.07
N HIS A 40 4.23 5.69 6.05
CA HIS A 40 5.06 5.25 4.93
C HIS A 40 4.26 5.05 3.63
N ARG A 41 3.07 4.46 3.70
CA ARG A 41 2.18 4.29 2.55
C ARG A 41 1.73 5.63 1.98
N THR A 42 1.29 6.53 2.84
CA THR A 42 0.89 7.89 2.42
C THR A 42 2.08 8.66 1.83
N ALA A 43 3.28 8.52 2.40
CA ALA A 43 4.49 9.14 1.86
C ALA A 43 4.84 8.63 0.46
N LEU A 44 4.74 7.33 0.19
CA LEU A 44 4.94 6.75 -1.14
C LEU A 44 3.92 7.27 -2.16
N LEU A 45 2.65 7.37 -1.77
CA LEU A 45 1.62 7.94 -2.64
C LEU A 45 1.91 9.40 -2.98
N LEU A 46 2.26 10.22 -1.99
CA LEU A 46 2.61 11.62 -2.19
C LEU A 46 3.86 11.78 -3.05
N ALA A 47 4.87 10.94 -2.85
CA ALA A 47 6.08 10.94 -3.67
C ALA A 47 5.77 10.57 -5.13
N SER A 48 4.90 9.58 -5.37
CA SER A 48 4.44 9.21 -6.71
C SER A 48 3.64 10.34 -7.36
N ALA A 49 2.78 11.02 -6.62
CA ALA A 49 2.02 12.17 -7.11
C ALA A 49 2.94 13.36 -7.43
N ALA A 50 3.92 13.65 -6.58
CA ALA A 50 4.92 14.70 -6.82
C ALA A 50 5.73 14.42 -8.10
N LEU A 51 6.20 13.18 -8.27
CA LEU A 51 6.91 12.77 -9.49
C LEU A 51 6.02 12.92 -10.74
N MET A 52 4.74 12.61 -10.63
CA MET A 52 3.78 12.82 -11.69
C MET A 52 3.63 14.30 -12.07
N ILE A 53 3.62 15.22 -11.08
CA ILE A 53 3.60 16.67 -11.35
C ILE A 53 4.85 17.07 -12.13
N VAL A 54 6.01 16.53 -11.79
CA VAL A 54 7.25 16.79 -12.56
C VAL A 54 7.13 16.29 -14.01
N HIS A 55 6.56 15.09 -14.23
CA HIS A 55 6.28 14.59 -15.58
C HIS A 55 5.38 15.56 -16.37
N PHE A 56 4.33 16.07 -15.73
CA PHE A 56 3.43 17.05 -16.33
C PHE A 56 4.16 18.33 -16.76
N ILE A 57 4.97 18.89 -15.85
CA ILE A 57 5.72 20.13 -16.14
C ILE A 57 6.67 19.91 -17.32
N LEU A 58 7.36 18.78 -17.38
CA LEU A 58 8.28 18.46 -18.48
C LEU A 58 7.54 18.23 -19.79
N ALA A 59 6.36 17.61 -19.76
CA ALA A 59 5.53 17.43 -20.94
C ALA A 59 5.03 18.78 -21.49
N PHE A 60 4.54 19.67 -20.62
CA PHE A 60 4.12 21.03 -21.03
C PHE A 60 5.27 21.89 -21.54
N SER A 61 6.49 21.65 -21.09
CA SER A 61 7.67 22.38 -21.60
C SER A 61 8.14 21.87 -22.97
N GLY A 62 7.44 20.93 -23.58
CA GLY A 62 7.78 20.34 -24.89
C GLY A 62 9.02 19.46 -24.88
N LYS A 63 9.56 19.14 -23.71
CA LYS A 63 10.76 18.30 -23.56
C LYS A 63 10.46 16.81 -23.62
N ILE A 64 9.20 16.42 -23.48
CA ILE A 64 8.73 15.03 -23.42
C ILE A 64 7.41 14.91 -24.18
N TYR A 65 7.19 13.79 -24.87
CA TYR A 65 5.92 13.47 -25.53
C TYR A 65 4.77 13.42 -24.51
N MET A 66 3.77 14.27 -24.68
CA MET A 66 2.72 14.52 -23.68
C MET A 66 1.83 13.29 -23.43
N PHE A 67 1.44 12.56 -24.47
CA PHE A 67 0.41 11.53 -24.37
C PHE A 67 0.79 10.32 -23.51
N PRO A 68 1.90 9.60 -23.76
CA PRO A 68 2.24 8.43 -22.94
C PRO A 68 2.74 8.80 -21.55
N VAL A 69 3.36 9.96 -21.39
CA VAL A 69 3.89 10.44 -20.10
C VAL A 69 2.81 10.85 -19.11
N VAL A 70 1.69 11.32 -19.60
CA VAL A 70 0.59 11.78 -18.73
C VAL A 70 -0.41 10.68 -18.46
N ILE A 71 -0.77 9.90 -19.48
CA ILE A 71 -1.85 8.91 -19.35
C ILE A 71 -1.42 7.71 -18.53
N VAL A 72 -0.30 7.06 -18.86
CA VAL A 72 0.07 5.81 -18.18
C VAL A 72 0.48 6.03 -16.73
N PRO A 73 1.44 6.90 -16.39
CA PRO A 73 1.75 7.20 -14.99
C PRO A 73 0.55 7.76 -14.23
N GLY A 74 -0.29 8.59 -14.88
CA GLY A 74 -1.51 9.13 -14.30
C GLY A 74 -2.52 8.06 -13.93
N LEU A 75 -2.75 7.09 -14.80
CA LEU A 75 -3.60 5.93 -14.51
C LEU A 75 -3.03 5.09 -13.38
N LEU A 76 -1.71 4.83 -13.37
CA LEU A 76 -1.07 4.04 -12.32
C LEU A 76 -1.21 4.72 -10.95
N VAL A 77 -0.90 6.00 -10.87
CA VAL A 77 -1.03 6.78 -9.61
C VAL A 77 -2.49 6.90 -9.21
N GLY A 78 -3.40 7.18 -10.15
CA GLY A 78 -4.84 7.31 -9.89
C GLY A 78 -5.45 6.01 -9.37
N LEU A 79 -5.20 4.88 -10.03
CA LEU A 79 -5.66 3.56 -9.58
C LEU A 79 -5.09 3.20 -8.21
N SER A 80 -3.80 3.45 -7.98
CA SER A 80 -3.17 3.17 -6.69
C SER A 80 -3.71 4.06 -5.58
N ALA A 81 -4.02 5.32 -5.87
CA ALA A 81 -4.70 6.20 -4.93
C ALA A 81 -6.09 5.67 -4.57
N LEU A 82 -6.89 5.24 -5.54
CA LEU A 82 -8.20 4.65 -5.30
C LEU A 82 -8.10 3.39 -4.43
N ILE A 83 -7.16 2.48 -4.73
CA ILE A 83 -6.91 1.27 -3.93
C ILE A 83 -6.50 1.66 -2.51
N HIS A 84 -5.56 2.60 -2.35
CA HIS A 84 -5.11 3.08 -1.05
C HIS A 84 -6.25 3.63 -0.20
N PHE A 85 -7.07 4.52 -0.78
CA PHE A 85 -8.22 5.10 -0.06
C PHE A 85 -9.29 4.07 0.25
N ALA A 86 -9.58 3.15 -0.67
CA ALA A 86 -10.53 2.05 -0.44
C ALA A 86 -10.07 1.16 0.72
N PHE A 87 -8.80 0.73 0.74
CA PHE A 87 -8.25 -0.09 1.82
C PHE A 87 -8.22 0.66 3.15
N ARG A 88 -7.87 1.94 3.13
CA ARG A 88 -7.90 2.79 4.32
C ARG A 88 -9.33 2.91 4.88
N HIS A 89 -10.30 3.16 4.03
CA HIS A 89 -11.71 3.26 4.42
C HIS A 89 -12.23 1.95 5.01
N THR A 90 -12.02 0.82 4.31
CA THR A 90 -12.38 -0.52 4.76
C THR A 90 -11.75 -0.84 6.13
N THR A 91 -10.46 -0.53 6.30
CA THR A 91 -9.76 -0.77 7.56
C THR A 91 -10.25 0.13 8.69
N ALA A 92 -10.59 1.38 8.39
CA ALA A 92 -11.09 2.33 9.40
C ALA A 92 -12.50 1.97 9.89
N GLN A 93 -13.35 1.46 9.02
CA GLN A 93 -14.72 1.04 9.36
C GLN A 93 -14.80 -0.40 9.89
N ASN A 94 -13.72 -1.19 9.84
CA ASN A 94 -13.74 -2.63 10.09
C ASN A 94 -14.77 -3.38 9.22
N ASP A 95 -15.09 -2.84 8.05
CA ASP A 95 -16.00 -3.45 7.09
C ASP A 95 -15.23 -4.03 5.91
N PHE A 96 -15.03 -5.33 5.94
CA PHE A 96 -14.30 -6.09 4.93
C PHE A 96 -15.24 -6.79 3.94
N SER A 97 -16.53 -6.43 3.93
CA SER A 97 -17.55 -7.03 3.05
C SER A 97 -17.26 -6.83 1.56
N ILE A 98 -16.51 -5.78 1.22
CA ILE A 98 -16.07 -5.51 -0.16
C ILE A 98 -14.98 -6.47 -0.65
N ILE A 99 -14.37 -7.27 0.24
CA ILE A 99 -13.32 -8.21 -0.13
C ILE A 99 -13.97 -9.52 -0.53
N ALA A 100 -13.77 -9.91 -1.79
CA ALA A 100 -14.29 -11.15 -2.31
C ALA A 100 -13.77 -12.36 -1.50
N GLY A 101 -14.69 -13.17 -1.01
CA GLY A 101 -14.37 -14.36 -0.22
C GLY A 101 -14.16 -14.12 1.28
N PHE A 102 -14.31 -12.88 1.77
CA PHE A 102 -14.24 -12.61 3.22
C PHE A 102 -15.47 -13.18 3.95
N ASP A 103 -15.23 -13.98 4.97
CA ASP A 103 -16.26 -14.51 5.88
C ASP A 103 -15.97 -14.04 7.32
N LYS A 104 -16.79 -13.10 7.82
CA LYS A 104 -16.65 -12.53 9.17
C LYS A 104 -16.64 -13.57 10.31
N LYS A 105 -17.21 -14.77 10.07
CA LYS A 105 -17.26 -15.84 11.07
C LYS A 105 -16.00 -16.72 11.06
N LYS A 106 -15.27 -16.77 9.94
CA LYS A 106 -14.13 -17.64 9.72
C LYS A 106 -12.81 -16.90 9.66
N ASP A 107 -12.84 -15.67 9.15
CA ASP A 107 -11.62 -14.90 8.87
C ASP A 107 -11.21 -14.04 10.08
N ASN A 108 -9.92 -14.09 10.40
CA ASN A 108 -9.36 -13.22 11.41
C ASN A 108 -9.17 -11.82 10.84
N ILE A 109 -9.94 -10.85 11.36
CA ILE A 109 -9.93 -9.45 10.93
C ILE A 109 -8.52 -8.85 10.97
N GLU A 110 -7.70 -9.21 11.96
CA GLU A 110 -6.34 -8.68 12.07
C GLU A 110 -5.43 -9.19 10.95
N ILE A 111 -5.56 -10.47 10.58
CA ILE A 111 -4.84 -11.06 9.45
C ILE A 111 -5.24 -10.34 8.16
N VAL A 112 -6.53 -10.16 7.92
CA VAL A 112 -7.05 -9.47 6.73
C VAL A 112 -6.54 -8.02 6.67
N ARG A 113 -6.54 -7.31 7.80
CA ARG A 113 -5.99 -5.96 7.89
C ARG A 113 -4.50 -5.91 7.54
N LYS A 114 -3.70 -6.85 8.04
CA LYS A 114 -2.27 -6.99 7.70
C LYS A 114 -2.07 -7.31 6.22
N GLN A 115 -2.92 -8.17 5.64
CA GLN A 115 -2.90 -8.47 4.20
C GLN A 115 -3.12 -7.22 3.36
N LEU A 116 -4.20 -6.48 3.61
CA LEU A 116 -4.52 -5.25 2.88
C LEU A 116 -3.40 -4.21 3.02
N ALA A 117 -2.88 -4.04 4.24
CA ALA A 117 -1.77 -3.11 4.47
C ALA A 117 -0.50 -3.49 3.69
N THR A 118 -0.22 -4.80 3.57
CA THR A 118 0.94 -5.30 2.82
C THR A 118 0.74 -5.14 1.31
N ILE A 119 -0.46 -5.49 0.81
CA ILE A 119 -0.79 -5.33 -0.62
C ILE A 119 -0.69 -3.86 -1.01
N ASP A 120 -1.27 -2.96 -0.22
CA ASP A 120 -1.25 -1.52 -0.45
C ASP A 120 0.18 -0.97 -0.48
N LEU A 121 1.01 -1.32 0.50
CA LEU A 121 2.42 -0.90 0.55
C LEU A 121 3.21 -1.37 -0.67
N LEU A 122 3.08 -2.64 -1.03
CA LEU A 122 3.78 -3.21 -2.19
C LEU A 122 3.29 -2.58 -3.50
N ASN A 123 1.98 -2.36 -3.65
CA ASN A 123 1.41 -1.68 -4.81
C ASN A 123 1.97 -0.26 -4.96
N LEU A 124 1.96 0.53 -3.88
CA LEU A 124 2.49 1.90 -3.90
C LEU A 124 3.99 1.94 -4.19
N ALA A 125 4.78 0.99 -3.65
CA ALA A 125 6.21 0.88 -3.94
C ALA A 125 6.46 0.55 -5.42
N VAL A 126 5.69 -0.36 -6.00
CA VAL A 126 5.78 -0.70 -7.42
C VAL A 126 5.41 0.50 -8.29
N VAL A 127 4.32 1.21 -7.98
CA VAL A 127 3.92 2.40 -8.75
C VAL A 127 4.98 3.50 -8.67
N PHE A 128 5.57 3.72 -7.51
CA PHE A 128 6.66 4.68 -7.35
C PHE A 128 7.88 4.28 -8.21
N LEU A 129 8.28 3.01 -8.18
CA LEU A 129 9.37 2.49 -9.00
C LEU A 129 9.08 2.65 -10.50
N PHE A 130 7.85 2.31 -10.93
CA PHE A 130 7.45 2.45 -12.33
C PHE A 130 7.47 3.92 -12.76
N ASN A 131 7.04 4.87 -11.92
CA ASN A 131 7.14 6.29 -12.23
C ASN A 131 8.58 6.75 -12.45
N ILE A 132 9.53 6.25 -11.63
CA ILE A 132 10.97 6.52 -11.83
C ILE A 132 11.47 5.92 -13.16
N LEU A 133 11.10 4.68 -13.46
CA LEU A 133 11.49 4.02 -14.72
C LEU A 133 10.91 4.75 -15.93
N PHE A 134 9.67 5.18 -15.88
CA PHE A 134 9.07 6.03 -16.92
C PHE A 134 9.84 7.32 -17.10
N PHE A 135 10.19 8.00 -16.02
CA PHE A 135 10.98 9.22 -16.11
C PHE A 135 12.34 8.98 -16.80
N ALA A 136 13.05 7.93 -16.44
CA ALA A 136 14.33 7.57 -17.03
C ALA A 136 14.21 7.26 -18.53
N MET A 137 13.13 6.61 -18.97
CA MET A 137 12.90 6.28 -20.38
C MET A 137 12.58 7.51 -21.25
N TYR A 138 11.85 8.48 -20.72
CA TYR A 138 11.41 9.65 -21.49
C TYR A 138 12.47 10.72 -21.66
N VAL A 139 13.52 10.69 -20.88
CA VAL A 139 14.70 11.55 -21.08
C VAL A 139 15.55 11.06 -22.29
N SER A 140 15.26 9.88 -22.81
CA SER A 140 15.93 9.31 -23.98
C SER A 140 15.11 9.54 -25.26
N PRO A 141 15.67 10.15 -26.32
CA PRO A 141 14.91 10.58 -27.50
C PRO A 141 14.74 9.47 -28.52
N GLU A 142 13.78 8.57 -28.39
CA GLU A 142 13.51 7.57 -29.42
C GLU A 142 12.01 7.27 -29.65
N ASP A 143 11.66 7.05 -30.95
CA ASP A 143 10.30 6.86 -31.47
C ASP A 143 9.58 5.56 -31.02
N SER A 144 10.24 4.70 -30.23
CA SER A 144 9.71 3.41 -29.75
C SER A 144 8.81 3.47 -28.51
N LEU A 145 8.53 4.67 -28.00
CA LEU A 145 7.93 4.92 -26.68
C LEU A 145 6.46 4.50 -26.54
N HIS A 146 5.69 4.47 -27.63
CA HIS A 146 4.26 4.12 -27.54
C HIS A 146 4.01 2.63 -27.23
N ILE A 147 4.80 1.75 -27.80
CA ILE A 147 4.71 0.30 -27.56
C ILE A 147 5.20 0.00 -26.15
N SER A 148 6.25 0.69 -25.72
CA SER A 148 6.82 0.54 -24.37
C SER A 148 5.82 0.88 -23.27
N SER A 149 5.02 1.94 -23.42
CA SER A 149 4.06 2.35 -22.38
C SER A 149 2.94 1.34 -22.16
N MET A 150 2.44 0.69 -23.21
CA MET A 150 1.44 -0.38 -23.11
C MET A 150 2.02 -1.65 -22.46
N ILE A 151 3.27 -1.99 -22.79
CA ILE A 151 3.98 -3.12 -22.16
C ILE A 151 4.15 -2.85 -20.65
N PHE A 152 4.53 -1.63 -20.26
CA PHE A 152 4.64 -1.26 -18.84
C PHE A 152 3.32 -1.40 -18.09
N LEU A 153 2.21 -0.98 -18.68
CA LEU A 153 0.89 -1.18 -18.08
C LEU A 153 0.57 -2.66 -17.88
N GLY A 154 0.86 -3.49 -18.90
CA GLY A 154 0.70 -4.94 -18.80
C GLY A 154 1.56 -5.56 -17.69
N ILE A 155 2.83 -5.18 -17.60
CA ILE A 155 3.75 -5.64 -16.55
C ILE A 155 3.24 -5.20 -15.16
N TYR A 156 2.74 -3.96 -15.02
CA TYR A 156 2.15 -3.49 -13.78
C TYR A 156 0.96 -4.36 -13.34
N ILE A 157 0.01 -4.64 -14.24
CA ILE A 157 -1.16 -5.47 -13.94
C ILE A 157 -0.72 -6.86 -13.47
N LEU A 158 0.21 -7.50 -14.18
CA LEU A 158 0.76 -8.81 -13.81
C LEU A 158 1.44 -8.76 -12.43
N THR A 159 2.22 -7.73 -12.18
CA THR A 159 2.90 -7.52 -10.88
C THR A 159 1.88 -7.34 -9.76
N PHE A 160 0.84 -6.55 -9.97
CA PHE A 160 -0.22 -6.35 -8.98
C PHE A 160 -0.97 -7.65 -8.66
N ILE A 161 -1.33 -8.44 -9.69
CA ILE A 161 -1.95 -9.76 -9.50
C ILE A 161 -1.01 -10.68 -8.69
N THR A 162 0.28 -10.69 -9.02
CA THR A 162 1.29 -11.50 -8.31
C THR A 162 1.40 -11.09 -6.85
N ILE A 163 1.37 -9.80 -6.54
CA ILE A 163 1.37 -9.29 -5.16
C ILE A 163 0.14 -9.79 -4.41
N VAL A 164 -1.05 -9.64 -4.98
CA VAL A 164 -2.30 -10.07 -4.33
C VAL A 164 -2.30 -11.57 -4.06
N VAL A 165 -1.95 -12.37 -5.06
CA VAL A 165 -1.88 -13.83 -4.93
C VAL A 165 -0.80 -14.25 -3.94
N GLY A 166 0.39 -13.69 -4.04
CA GLY A 166 1.53 -14.02 -3.17
C GLY A 166 1.27 -13.70 -1.70
N VAL A 167 0.68 -12.53 -1.41
CA VAL A 167 0.30 -12.16 -0.03
C VAL A 167 -0.78 -13.09 0.51
N ASN A 168 -1.81 -13.40 -0.29
CA ASN A 168 -2.88 -14.29 0.13
C ASN A 168 -2.38 -15.71 0.41
N LEU A 169 -1.51 -16.27 -0.44
CA LEU A 169 -0.93 -17.60 -0.23
C LEU A 169 -0.06 -17.65 1.02
N LYS A 170 0.82 -16.65 1.21
CA LYS A 170 1.70 -16.59 2.38
C LYS A 170 0.95 -16.48 3.70
N MET A 171 -0.19 -15.82 3.72
CA MET A 171 -0.99 -15.64 4.93
C MET A 171 -1.86 -16.86 5.24
N LYS A 172 -2.29 -17.62 4.21
CA LYS A 172 -3.06 -18.85 4.38
C LYS A 172 -2.20 -20.03 4.88
N SER A 173 -0.87 -19.95 4.68
CA SER A 173 0.08 -20.98 5.12
C SER A 173 0.55 -20.82 6.57
N ARG A 174 0.08 -19.81 7.29
CA ARG A 174 0.34 -19.54 8.72
C ARG A 174 -0.88 -19.74 9.57
#